data_44e63ddb4b9eacee7397f06450ce92aa
#
_entry.id   44e63ddb4b9eacee7397f06450ce92aa
#
_cell.length_a   1.000
_cell.length_b   1.000
_cell.length_c   1.000
_cell.angle_alpha   90.00
_cell.angle_beta   90.00
_cell.angle_gamma   90.00
#
_symmetry.space_group_name_H-M   'P 1'
#
loop_
_entity.id
_entity.type
_entity.pdbx_description
1 polymer ?
#
loop_
_entity_poly.entity_id
_entity_poly.type
_entity_poly.pdbx_seq_one_letter_code
_entity_poly.pdbx_strand_id
1 'polypeptide(L)'
;MDNELLKQVTEKAEKWLLQPLPPSVQRSDPLCSLDSEDKTELIESFYKDLEFGTGGLRGIMGAGSNRMNIYTVGAATQGLSNYLKVAFKDLPEIKVVVGHDVRNNSRKFAEIVADIFSANGIKVYLFDSCRPTPEMSFAIRHFGCQSGVIITASHNPKEYNGYKAYWDDGAQMIAPHDVNTIKYVNEVTDVADIKFKGDPSKIEIIGEEVDKIFLEKVKSLSLSPEAIKRHHDMKIVYTPIHGTGLKLIPRSLANYGFTNIIGVPEQEVLSGDFPTVASPNPEEPSAMAMAIEKAKETGAEVVMASDPDADRIGLVIRDNNGEYVLINGNQIVMIFLNYLMTRNTELGTLTGNEYIVKTIVTTETIRTIAEAQHIKMYDCFTGFKWIANVMRENEGKARYLGGGEESYGFLAEDFVRDKDSVSAISLMAEIAAWAKDKGLNMTDMLIDIYMKYGFSREKGISLVRKGKSGAEEIIALMKQFRENPPKEIAGSPVVTVKDFQSLVETNVATGETKKLDMPTTSNVLQYYTADRTKVSVRPSGTEPKIKFYIEVHDTLASADEYKATEARADEKINRIAKEFGITK
;
A
#
# COMPACT_ATOMS: atom_id res chain seq x y z
N MET A 1 32.44 9.21 -18.78
CA MET A 1 31.22 10.01 -18.54
C MET A 1 30.79 10.57 -19.87
N ASP A 2 29.53 10.48 -20.25
CA ASP A 2 29.00 10.98 -21.52
C ASP A 2 28.99 12.51 -21.46
N ASN A 3 29.86 13.17 -22.24
CA ASN A 3 30.01 14.63 -22.24
C ASN A 3 28.75 15.34 -22.75
N GLU A 4 27.95 14.68 -23.57
CA GLU A 4 26.70 15.24 -24.08
C GLU A 4 25.61 15.27 -23.01
N LEU A 5 25.49 14.19 -22.22
CA LEU A 5 24.59 14.12 -21.06
C LEU A 5 24.95 15.20 -20.03
N LEU A 6 26.23 15.35 -19.71
CA LEU A 6 26.68 16.35 -18.75
C LEU A 6 26.33 17.78 -19.21
N LYS A 7 26.49 18.09 -20.49
CA LYS A 7 26.12 19.37 -21.06
C LYS A 7 24.62 19.64 -20.95
N GLN A 8 23.78 18.68 -21.35
CA GLN A 8 22.32 18.78 -21.26
C GLN A 8 21.84 18.97 -19.81
N VAL A 9 22.41 18.24 -18.88
CA VAL A 9 22.09 18.33 -17.44
C VAL A 9 22.49 19.69 -16.88
N THR A 10 23.67 20.21 -17.26
CA THR A 10 24.13 21.53 -16.82
C THR A 10 23.21 22.65 -17.35
N GLU A 11 22.83 22.64 -18.62
CA GLU A 11 21.90 23.60 -19.22
C GLU A 11 20.51 23.55 -18.54
N LYS A 12 20.00 22.36 -18.19
CA LYS A 12 18.76 22.21 -17.41
C LYS A 12 18.88 22.82 -16.01
N ALA A 13 20.00 22.56 -15.33
CA ALA A 13 20.24 23.08 -13.99
C ALA A 13 20.36 24.60 -13.97
N GLU A 14 21.04 25.21 -14.96
CA GLU A 14 21.13 26.67 -15.12
C GLU A 14 19.75 27.30 -15.35
N LYS A 15 18.92 26.72 -16.23
CA LYS A 15 17.53 27.15 -16.43
C LYS A 15 16.71 27.06 -15.16
N TRP A 16 16.88 25.98 -14.41
CA TRP A 16 16.16 25.75 -13.16
C TRP A 16 16.49 26.79 -12.10
N LEU A 17 17.75 27.28 -12.05
CA LEU A 17 18.20 28.36 -11.15
C LEU A 17 17.55 29.71 -11.47
N LEU A 18 17.17 29.95 -12.72
CA LEU A 18 16.53 31.19 -13.15
C LEU A 18 15.03 31.24 -12.88
N GLN A 19 14.42 30.12 -12.44
CA GLN A 19 12.98 30.07 -12.20
C GLN A 19 12.56 30.93 -11.01
N PRO A 20 11.41 31.64 -11.10
CA PRO A 20 10.91 32.46 -10.01
C PRO A 20 10.56 31.62 -8.79
N LEU A 21 10.91 32.11 -7.60
CA LEU A 21 10.48 31.48 -6.34
C LEU A 21 9.10 32.01 -5.94
N PRO A 22 8.21 31.12 -5.44
CA PRO A 22 7.03 31.58 -4.72
C PRO A 22 7.42 32.47 -3.54
N PRO A 23 6.63 33.50 -3.19
CA PRO A 23 6.97 34.49 -2.16
C PRO A 23 7.29 33.90 -0.77
N SER A 24 6.79 32.70 -0.48
CA SER A 24 6.94 32.01 0.82
C SER A 24 8.13 31.05 0.89
N VAL A 25 8.94 30.92 -0.18
CA VAL A 25 9.92 29.85 -0.28
C VAL A 25 11.35 30.39 -0.37
N GLN A 26 12.22 29.93 0.53
CA GLN A 26 13.67 30.14 0.40
C GLN A 26 14.24 29.06 -0.55
N ARG A 27 15.18 29.47 -1.43
CA ARG A 27 15.84 28.58 -2.37
C ARG A 27 16.74 27.59 -1.63
N SER A 28 16.48 26.29 -1.72
CA SER A 28 17.50 25.28 -1.42
C SER A 28 18.44 25.22 -2.62
N ASP A 29 19.70 25.55 -2.38
CA ASP A 29 20.64 25.89 -3.44
C ASP A 29 21.21 24.64 -4.13
N PRO A 30 20.95 24.41 -5.44
CA PRO A 30 21.64 23.38 -6.21
C PRO A 30 23.03 23.83 -6.68
N LEU A 31 23.45 25.06 -6.34
CA LEU A 31 24.75 25.61 -6.74
C LEU A 31 25.92 24.73 -6.27
N CYS A 32 25.80 24.09 -5.10
CA CYS A 32 26.83 23.17 -4.61
C CYS A 32 27.14 22.01 -5.57
N SER A 33 26.17 21.55 -6.37
CA SER A 33 26.38 20.46 -7.32
C SER A 33 26.93 20.93 -8.67
N LEU A 34 26.67 22.20 -9.07
CA LEU A 34 27.27 22.80 -10.29
C LEU A 34 28.78 23.01 -10.13
N ASP A 35 29.22 23.42 -8.95
CA ASP A 35 30.64 23.70 -8.66
C ASP A 35 31.43 22.47 -8.17
N SER A 36 30.73 21.38 -7.82
CA SER A 36 31.37 20.15 -7.37
C SER A 36 32.17 19.48 -8.49
N GLU A 37 33.35 18.90 -8.17
CA GLU A 37 34.11 18.04 -9.08
C GLU A 37 33.33 16.74 -9.35
N ASP A 38 32.62 16.21 -8.36
CA ASP A 38 31.71 15.08 -8.50
C ASP A 38 30.35 15.56 -9.03
N LYS A 39 30.04 15.21 -10.28
CA LYS A 39 28.80 15.57 -10.98
C LYS A 39 27.66 14.55 -10.78
N THR A 40 27.85 13.53 -9.96
CA THR A 40 26.86 12.44 -9.77
C THR A 40 25.52 12.99 -9.33
N GLU A 41 25.47 13.84 -8.29
CA GLU A 41 24.22 14.42 -7.79
C GLU A 41 23.57 15.35 -8.83
N LEU A 42 24.36 16.11 -9.56
CA LEU A 42 23.85 16.97 -10.64
C LEU A 42 23.17 16.13 -11.73
N ILE A 43 23.81 15.05 -12.17
CA ILE A 43 23.26 14.16 -13.18
C ILE A 43 21.98 13.53 -12.67
N GLU A 44 21.99 12.93 -11.48
CA GLU A 44 20.82 12.28 -10.88
C GLU A 44 19.63 13.21 -10.70
N SER A 45 19.89 14.50 -10.47
CA SER A 45 18.85 15.52 -10.28
C SER A 45 18.19 15.99 -11.58
N PHE A 46 18.86 15.88 -12.74
CA PHE A 46 18.42 16.50 -13.99
C PHE A 46 18.44 15.61 -15.24
N TYR A 47 18.94 14.33 -15.16
CA TYR A 47 19.06 13.46 -16.35
C TYR A 47 17.71 13.11 -16.98
N LYS A 48 16.63 13.21 -16.22
CA LYS A 48 15.23 13.07 -16.66
C LYS A 48 14.33 13.97 -15.83
N ASP A 49 13.07 14.02 -16.17
CA ASP A 49 12.03 14.66 -15.36
C ASP A 49 11.34 13.62 -14.48
N LEU A 50 10.90 14.03 -13.28
CA LEU A 50 10.14 13.17 -12.38
C LEU A 50 8.77 12.91 -13.00
N GLU A 51 8.53 11.67 -13.37
CA GLU A 51 7.31 11.27 -14.06
C GLU A 51 6.12 11.24 -13.09
N PHE A 52 5.01 11.83 -13.50
CA PHE A 52 3.73 11.59 -12.88
C PHE A 52 3.23 10.21 -13.35
N GLY A 53 3.35 9.22 -12.45
CA GLY A 53 2.90 7.85 -12.73
C GLY A 53 1.40 7.66 -12.47
N THR A 54 0.91 6.46 -12.67
CA THR A 54 -0.52 6.09 -12.53
C THR A 54 -1.10 6.28 -11.11
N GLY A 55 -0.30 6.65 -10.12
CA GLY A 55 -0.74 6.93 -8.74
C GLY A 55 -0.23 8.27 -8.21
N GLY A 56 0.48 9.07 -9.04
CA GLY A 56 1.07 10.35 -8.64
C GLY A 56 2.58 10.40 -8.83
N LEU A 57 3.28 11.21 -8.03
CA LEU A 57 4.73 11.35 -8.03
C LEU A 57 5.33 10.59 -6.84
N ARG A 58 6.56 10.10 -7.00
CA ARG A 58 7.40 9.62 -5.90
C ARG A 58 8.87 9.78 -6.26
N GLY A 59 9.66 10.39 -5.38
CA GLY A 59 11.07 10.59 -5.61
C GLY A 59 11.82 11.09 -4.38
N ILE A 60 13.13 11.16 -4.50
CA ILE A 60 14.00 11.78 -3.50
C ILE A 60 13.71 13.28 -3.50
N MET A 61 13.66 13.89 -2.31
CA MET A 61 13.49 15.32 -2.14
C MET A 61 14.78 16.06 -2.51
N GLY A 62 14.66 17.18 -3.20
CA GLY A 62 15.81 18.01 -3.55
C GLY A 62 15.56 18.94 -4.72
N ALA A 63 16.61 19.65 -5.12
CA ALA A 63 16.62 20.48 -6.30
C ALA A 63 16.74 19.64 -7.58
N GLY A 64 16.01 20.01 -8.60
CA GLY A 64 16.09 19.37 -9.91
C GLY A 64 14.77 18.83 -10.43
N SER A 65 14.74 18.60 -11.74
CA SER A 65 13.54 18.12 -12.42
C SER A 65 13.21 16.65 -12.11
N ASN A 66 14.20 15.87 -11.67
CA ASN A 66 14.03 14.47 -11.24
C ASN A 66 13.95 14.33 -9.71
N ARG A 67 13.51 15.35 -9.01
CA ARG A 67 13.39 15.39 -7.55
C ARG A 67 12.01 15.88 -7.12
N MET A 68 11.58 15.47 -5.92
CA MET A 68 10.39 16.04 -5.27
C MET A 68 10.74 17.43 -4.71
N ASN A 69 10.08 18.44 -5.22
CA ASN A 69 10.24 19.84 -4.80
C ASN A 69 8.99 20.66 -5.14
N ILE A 70 9.02 21.95 -4.82
CA ILE A 70 7.89 22.87 -5.03
C ILE A 70 7.47 22.99 -6.50
N TYR A 71 8.39 22.85 -7.44
CA TYR A 71 8.09 22.99 -8.87
C TYR A 71 7.47 21.72 -9.44
N THR A 72 7.99 20.53 -9.09
CA THR A 72 7.44 19.25 -9.53
C THR A 72 6.06 18.98 -8.90
N VAL A 73 5.88 19.31 -7.62
CA VAL A 73 4.58 19.30 -6.93
C VAL A 73 3.64 20.34 -7.54
N GLY A 74 4.16 21.52 -7.84
CA GLY A 74 3.40 22.60 -8.45
C GLY A 74 2.88 22.26 -9.85
N ALA A 75 3.74 21.73 -10.71
CA ALA A 75 3.36 21.30 -12.06
C ALA A 75 2.29 20.17 -12.02
N ALA A 76 2.48 19.19 -11.14
CA ALA A 76 1.50 18.12 -10.92
C ALA A 76 0.13 18.69 -10.50
N THR A 77 0.10 19.62 -9.54
CA THR A 77 -1.15 20.21 -9.04
C THR A 77 -1.80 21.13 -10.07
N GLN A 78 -1.01 21.91 -10.82
CA GLN A 78 -1.54 22.75 -11.90
C GLN A 78 -2.17 21.89 -13.01
N GLY A 79 -1.48 20.82 -13.44
CA GLY A 79 -2.00 19.89 -14.44
C GLY A 79 -3.29 19.20 -13.95
N LEU A 80 -3.31 18.70 -12.70
CA LEU A 80 -4.52 18.11 -12.11
C LEU A 80 -5.66 19.15 -12.03
N SER A 81 -5.37 20.41 -11.63
CA SER A 81 -6.36 21.49 -11.62
C SER A 81 -6.95 21.74 -13.01
N ASN A 82 -6.11 21.73 -14.04
CA ASN A 82 -6.55 21.92 -15.42
C ASN A 82 -7.48 20.78 -15.87
N TYR A 83 -7.12 19.53 -15.55
CA TYR A 83 -7.95 18.37 -15.88
C TYR A 83 -9.28 18.38 -15.11
N LEU A 84 -9.28 18.65 -13.80
CA LEU A 84 -10.51 18.72 -13.00
C LEU A 84 -11.51 19.73 -13.57
N LYS A 85 -11.05 20.91 -14.02
CA LYS A 85 -11.92 21.92 -14.65
C LYS A 85 -12.56 21.44 -15.95
N VAL A 86 -11.93 20.53 -16.66
CA VAL A 86 -12.50 19.92 -17.88
C VAL A 86 -13.42 18.77 -17.52
N ALA A 87 -13.00 17.88 -16.63
CA ALA A 87 -13.75 16.70 -16.23
C ALA A 87 -15.08 17.06 -15.53
N PHE A 88 -15.09 18.13 -14.74
CA PHE A 88 -16.22 18.58 -13.94
C PHE A 88 -16.75 19.97 -14.32
N LYS A 89 -16.63 20.33 -15.61
CA LYS A 89 -17.02 21.65 -16.16
C LYS A 89 -18.45 22.08 -15.88
N ASP A 90 -19.34 21.11 -15.67
CA ASP A 90 -20.78 21.33 -15.46
C ASP A 90 -21.13 21.49 -13.97
N LEU A 91 -20.18 21.31 -13.05
CA LEU A 91 -20.40 21.54 -11.64
C LEU A 91 -20.26 23.02 -11.29
N PRO A 92 -21.11 23.53 -10.38
CA PRO A 92 -21.02 24.92 -9.93
C PRO A 92 -19.75 25.21 -9.12
N GLU A 93 -19.21 24.20 -8.44
CA GLU A 93 -17.98 24.27 -7.65
C GLU A 93 -17.28 22.92 -7.65
N ILE A 94 -15.98 22.93 -7.89
CA ILE A 94 -15.11 21.76 -7.75
C ILE A 94 -14.45 21.84 -6.37
N LYS A 95 -14.43 20.72 -5.65
CA LYS A 95 -13.90 20.58 -4.30
C LYS A 95 -12.81 19.51 -4.25
N VAL A 96 -11.77 19.73 -3.44
CA VAL A 96 -10.69 18.78 -3.22
C VAL A 96 -10.32 18.70 -1.74
N VAL A 97 -9.82 17.55 -1.32
CA VAL A 97 -9.20 17.35 0.00
C VAL A 97 -7.69 17.33 -0.16
N VAL A 98 -6.96 17.96 0.75
CA VAL A 98 -5.49 17.93 0.78
C VAL A 98 -5.03 17.50 2.16
N GLY A 99 -4.19 16.46 2.20
CA GLY A 99 -3.60 15.93 3.41
C GLY A 99 -2.09 15.68 3.26
N HIS A 100 -1.44 15.35 4.36
CA HIS A 100 -0.02 15.02 4.37
C HIS A 100 0.36 14.09 5.52
N ASP A 101 1.47 13.35 5.37
CA ASP A 101 2.09 12.57 6.42
C ASP A 101 3.09 13.39 7.27
N VAL A 102 3.92 12.69 8.04
CA VAL A 102 4.90 13.29 8.96
C VAL A 102 6.22 13.67 8.29
N ARG A 103 6.43 13.30 7.02
CA ARG A 103 7.72 13.46 6.35
C ARG A 103 8.15 14.91 6.26
N ASN A 104 9.47 15.10 6.23
CA ASN A 104 10.06 16.41 5.98
C ASN A 104 9.46 17.00 4.69
N ASN A 105 9.14 18.30 4.73
CA ASN A 105 8.46 19.04 3.66
C ASN A 105 7.01 18.62 3.33
N SER A 106 6.44 17.56 3.89
CA SER A 106 5.07 17.13 3.55
C SER A 106 4.04 18.25 3.82
N ARG A 107 4.11 18.91 4.97
CA ARG A 107 3.25 20.05 5.31
C ARG A 107 3.39 21.19 4.30
N LYS A 108 4.63 21.58 3.98
CA LYS A 108 4.93 22.65 3.03
C LYS A 108 4.40 22.32 1.62
N PHE A 109 4.58 21.08 1.17
CA PHE A 109 4.06 20.67 -0.13
C PHE A 109 2.53 20.64 -0.14
N ALA A 110 1.87 20.21 0.94
CA ALA A 110 0.41 20.24 1.06
C ALA A 110 -0.15 21.68 1.00
N GLU A 111 0.52 22.63 1.64
CA GLU A 111 0.16 24.06 1.56
C GLU A 111 0.29 24.60 0.14
N ILE A 112 1.36 24.26 -0.58
CA ILE A 112 1.55 24.63 -2.00
C ILE A 112 0.45 24.01 -2.88
N VAL A 113 0.08 22.74 -2.64
CA VAL A 113 -1.03 22.08 -3.33
C VAL A 113 -2.34 22.83 -3.09
N ALA A 114 -2.63 23.19 -1.85
CA ALA A 114 -3.82 23.95 -1.49
C ALA A 114 -3.84 25.35 -2.14
N ASP A 115 -2.71 26.06 -2.15
CA ASP A 115 -2.58 27.34 -2.79
C ASP A 115 -2.87 27.26 -4.31
N ILE A 116 -2.29 26.27 -5.00
CA ILE A 116 -2.48 26.13 -6.46
C ILE A 116 -3.93 25.74 -6.79
N PHE A 117 -4.55 24.82 -6.07
CA PHE A 117 -5.96 24.48 -6.28
C PHE A 117 -6.86 25.71 -6.07
N SER A 118 -6.68 26.43 -4.98
CA SER A 118 -7.48 27.63 -4.65
C SER A 118 -7.28 28.76 -5.68
N ALA A 119 -6.05 28.99 -6.14
CA ALA A 119 -5.72 29.94 -7.22
C ALA A 119 -6.37 29.56 -8.57
N ASN A 120 -6.72 28.31 -8.76
CA ASN A 120 -7.48 27.81 -9.92
C ASN A 120 -8.99 27.83 -9.72
N GLY A 121 -9.48 28.42 -8.60
CA GLY A 121 -10.89 28.56 -8.30
C GLY A 121 -11.52 27.32 -7.66
N ILE A 122 -10.73 26.33 -7.29
CA ILE A 122 -11.17 25.06 -6.67
C ILE A 122 -11.27 25.24 -5.16
N LYS A 123 -12.35 24.82 -4.54
CA LYS A 123 -12.51 24.76 -3.08
C LYS A 123 -11.62 23.67 -2.49
N VAL A 124 -10.88 24.00 -1.45
CA VAL A 124 -9.93 23.11 -0.79
C VAL A 124 -10.33 22.87 0.66
N TYR A 125 -10.40 21.61 1.04
CA TYR A 125 -10.41 21.16 2.43
C TYR A 125 -8.99 20.71 2.78
N LEU A 126 -8.28 21.49 3.60
CA LEU A 126 -6.90 21.22 4.00
C LEU A 126 -6.86 20.73 5.46
N PHE A 127 -6.31 19.55 5.70
CA PHE A 127 -6.10 19.10 7.06
C PHE A 127 -5.15 20.02 7.85
N ASP A 128 -5.51 20.33 9.08
CA ASP A 128 -4.77 21.21 10.00
C ASP A 128 -3.37 20.68 10.33
N SER A 129 -3.21 19.38 10.29
CA SER A 129 -1.97 18.66 10.58
C SER A 129 -1.94 17.31 9.86
N CYS A 130 -0.85 16.56 9.99
CA CYS A 130 -0.74 15.24 9.36
C CYS A 130 -1.88 14.30 9.77
N ARG A 131 -2.37 13.52 8.81
CA ARG A 131 -3.42 12.52 8.99
C ARG A 131 -3.13 11.25 8.21
N PRO A 132 -3.72 10.11 8.62
CA PRO A 132 -3.67 8.86 7.86
C PRO A 132 -4.22 8.98 6.44
N THR A 133 -3.61 8.27 5.50
CA THR A 133 -4.11 8.15 4.11
C THR A 133 -5.59 7.72 4.05
N PRO A 134 -6.06 6.71 4.80
CA PRO A 134 -7.47 6.32 4.77
C PRO A 134 -8.45 7.42 5.20
N GLU A 135 -8.08 8.25 6.14
CA GLU A 135 -8.95 9.37 6.55
C GLU A 135 -9.09 10.41 5.44
N MET A 136 -8.04 10.66 4.66
CA MET A 136 -8.13 11.53 3.49
C MET A 136 -9.06 10.92 2.42
N SER A 137 -8.95 9.63 2.15
CA SER A 137 -9.87 8.91 1.26
C SER A 137 -11.32 9.02 1.73
N PHE A 138 -11.56 8.84 3.04
CA PHE A 138 -12.86 9.05 3.67
C PHE A 138 -13.38 10.49 3.49
N ALA A 139 -12.53 11.49 3.72
CA ALA A 139 -12.91 12.91 3.64
C ALA A 139 -13.32 13.31 2.21
N ILE A 140 -12.71 12.76 1.16
CA ILE A 140 -13.12 12.97 -0.24
C ILE A 140 -14.60 12.59 -0.41
N ARG A 141 -14.98 11.39 0.05
CA ARG A 141 -16.36 10.90 -0.04
C ARG A 141 -17.30 11.68 0.88
N HIS A 142 -16.86 11.96 2.10
CA HIS A 142 -17.66 12.67 3.11
C HIS A 142 -18.07 14.08 2.66
N PHE A 143 -17.15 14.85 2.09
CA PHE A 143 -17.40 16.19 1.58
C PHE A 143 -17.93 16.22 0.14
N GLY A 144 -18.03 15.07 -0.53
CA GLY A 144 -18.42 14.98 -1.95
C GLY A 144 -17.44 15.75 -2.85
N CYS A 145 -16.14 15.55 -2.62
CA CYS A 145 -15.08 16.16 -3.40
C CYS A 145 -14.84 15.40 -4.71
N GLN A 146 -14.35 16.11 -5.73
CA GLN A 146 -14.05 15.54 -7.04
C GLN A 146 -12.66 14.93 -7.11
N SER A 147 -11.78 15.29 -6.16
CA SER A 147 -10.43 14.75 -6.08
C SER A 147 -9.86 14.96 -4.68
N GLY A 148 -8.71 14.36 -4.43
CA GLY A 148 -7.90 14.61 -3.26
C GLY A 148 -6.44 14.33 -3.50
N VAL A 149 -5.59 14.93 -2.68
CA VAL A 149 -4.14 14.75 -2.73
C VAL A 149 -3.61 14.52 -1.34
N ILE A 150 -2.77 13.49 -1.19
CA ILE A 150 -1.98 13.32 0.03
C ILE A 150 -0.49 13.33 -0.29
N ILE A 151 0.25 14.12 0.48
CA ILE A 151 1.71 14.20 0.37
C ILE A 151 2.33 13.18 1.30
N THR A 152 2.81 12.08 0.71
CA THR A 152 3.41 10.95 1.41
C THR A 152 4.23 10.08 0.48
N ALA A 153 5.27 9.43 0.98
CA ALA A 153 5.98 8.34 0.31
C ALA A 153 5.78 7.00 1.04
N SER A 154 4.69 6.84 1.83
CA SER A 154 4.38 5.63 2.58
C SER A 154 5.58 5.18 3.44
N HIS A 155 6.07 3.96 3.28
CA HIS A 155 7.17 3.36 4.04
C HIS A 155 8.58 3.58 3.45
N ASN A 156 8.72 4.39 2.40
CA ASN A 156 10.05 4.67 1.82
C ASN A 156 10.98 5.35 2.83
N PRO A 157 12.31 5.26 2.68
CA PRO A 157 13.28 5.98 3.50
C PRO A 157 13.02 7.50 3.56
N LYS A 158 13.62 8.17 4.55
CA LYS A 158 13.36 9.58 4.89
C LYS A 158 13.65 10.59 3.78
N GLU A 159 14.55 10.24 2.86
CA GLU A 159 14.93 11.09 1.73
C GLU A 159 13.81 11.23 0.69
N TYR A 160 12.84 10.31 0.70
CA TYR A 160 11.74 10.28 -0.25
C TYR A 160 10.54 11.08 0.23
N ASN A 161 9.82 11.66 -0.74
CA ASN A 161 8.46 12.11 -0.57
C ASN A 161 7.64 11.76 -1.83
N GLY A 162 6.33 11.99 -1.79
CA GLY A 162 5.44 11.66 -2.88
C GLY A 162 4.16 12.49 -2.87
N TYR A 163 3.43 12.36 -3.95
CA TYR A 163 2.17 13.03 -4.22
C TYR A 163 1.20 11.96 -4.73
N LYS A 164 0.30 11.47 -3.89
CA LYS A 164 -0.75 10.51 -4.28
C LYS A 164 -2.00 11.28 -4.68
N ALA A 165 -2.54 11.01 -5.88
CA ALA A 165 -3.76 11.65 -6.40
C ALA A 165 -4.93 10.67 -6.39
N TYR A 166 -6.08 11.15 -5.92
CA TYR A 166 -7.31 10.40 -5.75
C TYR A 166 -8.45 11.00 -6.57
N TRP A 167 -9.44 10.17 -6.93
CA TRP A 167 -10.62 10.58 -7.66
C TRP A 167 -11.84 10.74 -6.73
N ASP A 168 -12.98 11.05 -7.29
CA ASP A 168 -14.23 11.41 -6.57
C ASP A 168 -14.82 10.28 -5.71
N ASP A 169 -14.43 9.05 -5.97
CA ASP A 169 -14.81 7.90 -5.16
C ASP A 169 -13.90 7.65 -3.95
N GLY A 170 -12.87 8.46 -3.78
CA GLY A 170 -11.88 8.32 -2.70
C GLY A 170 -10.79 7.30 -2.99
N ALA A 171 -10.71 6.72 -4.19
CA ALA A 171 -9.66 5.80 -4.61
C ALA A 171 -8.55 6.51 -5.39
N GLN A 172 -7.34 5.93 -5.39
CA GLN A 172 -6.29 6.37 -6.30
C GLN A 172 -6.77 6.24 -7.75
N MET A 173 -6.40 7.21 -8.57
CA MET A 173 -6.83 7.29 -9.96
C MET A 173 -6.42 6.06 -10.78
N ILE A 174 -7.33 5.64 -11.66
CA ILE A 174 -7.10 4.66 -12.72
C ILE A 174 -7.55 5.26 -14.05
N ALA A 175 -7.30 4.55 -15.17
CA ALA A 175 -7.76 4.98 -16.48
C ALA A 175 -9.30 5.19 -16.52
N PRO A 176 -9.78 6.26 -17.17
CA PRO A 176 -9.02 7.20 -17.99
C PRO A 176 -8.39 8.39 -17.21
N HIS A 177 -8.66 8.50 -15.90
CA HIS A 177 -8.36 9.71 -15.11
C HIS A 177 -6.86 9.87 -14.85
N ASP A 178 -6.12 8.78 -14.56
CA ASP A 178 -4.67 8.81 -14.41
C ASP A 178 -3.97 9.23 -15.72
N VAL A 179 -4.36 8.65 -16.85
CA VAL A 179 -3.81 8.96 -18.18
C VAL A 179 -4.07 10.42 -18.55
N ASN A 180 -5.30 10.89 -18.33
CA ASN A 180 -5.66 12.28 -18.61
C ASN A 180 -4.90 13.24 -17.69
N THR A 181 -4.78 12.93 -16.40
CA THR A 181 -4.00 13.75 -15.45
C THR A 181 -2.54 13.85 -15.91
N ILE A 182 -1.90 12.73 -16.27
CA ILE A 182 -0.53 12.71 -16.81
C ILE A 182 -0.41 13.64 -18.02
N LYS A 183 -1.37 13.58 -18.95
CA LYS A 183 -1.38 14.45 -20.13
C LYS A 183 -1.36 15.93 -19.73
N TYR A 184 -2.27 16.36 -18.86
CA TYR A 184 -2.36 17.76 -18.42
C TYR A 184 -1.16 18.19 -17.56
N VAL A 185 -0.54 17.29 -16.81
CA VAL A 185 0.71 17.56 -16.08
C VAL A 185 1.86 17.82 -17.06
N ASN A 186 1.97 17.01 -18.12
CA ASN A 186 3.01 17.15 -19.14
C ASN A 186 2.84 18.40 -20.02
N GLU A 187 1.65 19.00 -20.05
CA GLU A 187 1.38 20.27 -20.71
C GLU A 187 1.89 21.49 -19.90
N VAL A 188 2.19 21.32 -18.60
CA VAL A 188 2.78 22.38 -17.75
C VAL A 188 4.29 22.37 -17.94
N THR A 189 4.78 23.10 -18.91
CA THR A 189 6.21 23.11 -19.31
C THR A 189 6.99 24.30 -18.78
N ASP A 190 6.30 25.34 -18.31
CA ASP A 190 6.90 26.54 -17.72
C ASP A 190 6.39 26.75 -16.29
N VAL A 191 7.29 27.10 -15.38
CA VAL A 191 6.94 27.44 -14.00
C VAL A 191 6.02 28.66 -13.92
N ALA A 192 6.09 29.56 -14.90
CA ALA A 192 5.18 30.70 -15.00
C ALA A 192 3.70 30.32 -15.18
N ASP A 193 3.43 29.12 -15.69
CA ASP A 193 2.06 28.59 -15.83
C ASP A 193 1.48 28.11 -14.51
N ILE A 194 2.30 27.96 -13.47
CA ILE A 194 1.88 27.48 -12.16
C ILE A 194 1.39 28.65 -11.30
N LYS A 195 0.16 28.57 -10.85
CA LYS A 195 -0.48 29.62 -10.04
C LYS A 195 -0.17 29.44 -8.55
N PHE A 196 1.03 29.80 -8.12
CA PHE A 196 1.46 29.64 -6.72
C PHE A 196 0.76 30.56 -5.70
N LYS A 197 0.11 31.65 -6.16
CA LYS A 197 -0.55 32.59 -5.26
C LYS A 197 -1.98 32.10 -4.96
N GLY A 198 -2.16 31.45 -3.82
CA GLY A 198 -3.44 30.93 -3.38
C GLY A 198 -4.52 31.99 -3.10
N ASP A 199 -5.77 31.53 -3.06
CA ASP A 199 -6.93 32.28 -2.60
C ASP A 199 -7.39 31.70 -1.25
N PRO A 200 -7.04 32.36 -0.12
CA PRO A 200 -7.40 31.86 1.21
C PRO A 200 -8.91 31.73 1.43
N SER A 201 -9.76 32.45 0.69
CA SER A 201 -11.20 32.37 0.81
C SER A 201 -11.77 31.02 0.33
N LYS A 202 -10.98 30.29 -0.44
CA LYS A 202 -11.32 28.95 -0.95
C LYS A 202 -10.68 27.81 -0.17
N ILE A 203 -9.88 28.11 0.86
CA ILE A 203 -9.23 27.10 1.70
C ILE A 203 -9.96 27.03 3.03
N GLU A 204 -10.50 25.85 3.34
CA GLU A 204 -11.12 25.54 4.62
C GLU A 204 -10.23 24.54 5.37
N ILE A 205 -9.90 24.87 6.61
CA ILE A 205 -9.11 23.98 7.47
C ILE A 205 -10.05 22.98 8.13
N ILE A 206 -9.72 21.69 8.01
CA ILE A 206 -10.44 20.57 8.61
C ILE A 206 -9.54 19.78 9.56
N GLY A 207 -10.12 18.99 10.47
CA GLY A 207 -9.33 18.22 11.42
C GLY A 207 -10.19 17.38 12.36
N GLU A 208 -10.23 17.72 13.65
CA GLU A 208 -10.82 16.91 14.71
C GLU A 208 -12.30 16.53 14.47
N GLU A 209 -13.07 17.32 13.76
CA GLU A 209 -14.45 16.99 13.39
C GLU A 209 -14.51 15.82 12.42
N VAL A 210 -13.54 15.72 11.48
CA VAL A 210 -13.42 14.59 10.56
C VAL A 210 -12.92 13.35 11.31
N ASP A 211 -11.90 13.52 12.18
CA ASP A 211 -11.37 12.45 13.04
C ASP A 211 -12.52 11.74 13.79
N LYS A 212 -13.42 12.49 14.41
CA LYS A 212 -14.55 11.96 15.19
C LYS A 212 -15.49 11.12 14.34
N ILE A 213 -15.91 11.67 13.20
CA ILE A 213 -16.85 10.99 12.30
C ILE A 213 -16.21 9.72 11.73
N PHE A 214 -14.95 9.81 11.33
CA PHE A 214 -14.19 8.66 10.82
C PHE A 214 -14.07 7.56 11.88
N LEU A 215 -13.66 7.90 13.11
CA LEU A 215 -13.53 6.93 14.20
C LEU A 215 -14.87 6.28 14.60
N GLU A 216 -15.99 7.01 14.52
CA GLU A 216 -17.32 6.44 14.72
C GLU A 216 -17.66 5.41 13.63
N LYS A 217 -17.33 5.69 12.37
CA LYS A 217 -17.47 4.75 11.26
C LYS A 217 -16.62 3.52 11.47
N VAL A 218 -15.34 3.68 11.85
CA VAL A 218 -14.44 2.55 12.14
C VAL A 218 -15.00 1.70 13.29
N LYS A 219 -15.51 2.31 14.36
CA LYS A 219 -16.14 1.57 15.47
C LYS A 219 -17.33 0.72 15.02
N SER A 220 -18.08 1.16 14.02
CA SER A 220 -19.25 0.41 13.51
C SER A 220 -18.90 -0.92 12.84
N LEU A 221 -17.62 -1.17 12.56
CA LEU A 221 -17.14 -2.42 11.98
C LEU A 221 -16.99 -3.57 12.98
N SER A 222 -17.08 -3.29 14.28
CA SER A 222 -16.95 -4.30 15.33
C SER A 222 -18.04 -5.37 15.21
N LEU A 223 -17.63 -6.63 15.13
CA LEU A 223 -18.51 -7.81 15.02
C LEU A 223 -18.54 -8.66 16.29
N SER A 224 -17.62 -8.42 17.25
CA SER A 224 -17.51 -9.20 18.48
C SER A 224 -17.33 -8.31 19.72
N PRO A 225 -18.19 -7.29 19.93
CA PRO A 225 -18.03 -6.33 21.05
C PRO A 225 -18.11 -7.02 22.42
N GLU A 226 -18.83 -8.15 22.54
CA GLU A 226 -18.90 -8.90 23.79
C GLU A 226 -17.59 -9.63 24.11
N ALA A 227 -16.83 -10.08 23.11
CA ALA A 227 -15.49 -10.64 23.33
C ALA A 227 -14.53 -9.53 23.80
N ILE A 228 -14.59 -8.35 23.18
CA ILE A 228 -13.80 -7.20 23.62
C ILE A 228 -14.12 -6.86 25.08
N LYS A 229 -15.40 -6.81 25.46
CA LYS A 229 -15.83 -6.51 26.83
C LYS A 229 -15.26 -7.48 27.85
N ARG A 230 -15.17 -8.78 27.52
CA ARG A 230 -14.58 -9.79 28.41
C ARG A 230 -13.07 -9.73 28.50
N HIS A 231 -12.40 -9.22 27.46
CA HIS A 231 -10.96 -9.17 27.33
C HIS A 231 -10.45 -7.73 27.12
N HIS A 232 -11.17 -6.73 27.64
CA HIS A 232 -10.86 -5.31 27.44
C HIS A 232 -9.48 -4.90 27.98
N ASP A 233 -8.94 -5.64 28.95
CA ASP A 233 -7.65 -5.45 29.59
C ASP A 233 -6.50 -6.23 28.91
N MET A 234 -6.78 -6.89 27.77
CA MET A 234 -5.77 -7.57 26.98
C MET A 234 -4.63 -6.60 26.64
N LYS A 235 -3.38 -7.03 26.89
CA LYS A 235 -2.20 -6.21 26.64
C LYS A 235 -1.89 -6.17 25.14
N ILE A 236 -1.98 -4.98 24.58
CA ILE A 236 -1.72 -4.68 23.17
C ILE A 236 -0.56 -3.71 23.12
N VAL A 237 0.55 -4.09 22.46
CA VAL A 237 1.60 -3.13 22.11
C VAL A 237 1.27 -2.55 20.73
N TYR A 238 1.30 -1.23 20.62
CA TYR A 238 1.15 -0.52 19.36
C TYR A 238 2.29 0.47 19.13
N THR A 239 2.82 0.51 17.92
CA THR A 239 3.76 1.54 17.47
C THR A 239 3.34 2.16 16.14
N PRO A 240 3.32 3.49 16.02
CA PRO A 240 3.10 4.20 14.76
C PRO A 240 4.36 4.26 13.87
N ILE A 241 5.49 3.79 14.32
CA ILE A 241 6.81 3.95 13.68
C ILE A 241 7.01 5.42 13.23
N HIS A 242 6.85 6.37 14.17
CA HIS A 242 6.91 7.82 13.97
C HIS A 242 5.80 8.42 13.07
N GLY A 243 4.82 7.62 12.62
CA GLY A 243 3.82 7.97 11.61
C GLY A 243 2.51 8.54 12.14
N THR A 244 1.63 8.85 11.20
CA THR A 244 0.32 9.51 11.43
C THR A 244 -0.66 8.65 12.24
N GLY A 245 -0.47 7.33 12.25
CA GLY A 245 -1.30 6.40 13.02
C GLY A 245 -1.39 6.74 14.50
N LEU A 246 -0.38 7.42 15.07
CA LEU A 246 -0.39 7.91 16.45
C LEU A 246 -1.64 8.74 16.78
N LYS A 247 -2.16 9.50 15.82
CA LYS A 247 -3.30 10.39 16.06
C LYS A 247 -4.63 9.66 16.26
N LEU A 248 -4.84 8.57 15.52
CA LEU A 248 -6.14 7.92 15.44
C LEU A 248 -6.16 6.50 16.02
N ILE A 249 -5.11 5.71 15.86
CA ILE A 249 -5.14 4.28 16.20
C ILE A 249 -5.32 4.04 17.70
N PRO A 250 -4.60 4.72 18.63
CA PRO A 250 -4.87 4.56 20.05
C PRO A 250 -6.30 4.96 20.45
N ARG A 251 -6.84 6.01 19.82
CA ARG A 251 -8.22 6.45 20.03
C ARG A 251 -9.22 5.43 19.50
N SER A 252 -8.94 4.83 18.34
CA SER A 252 -9.78 3.80 17.73
C SER A 252 -9.83 2.54 18.61
N LEU A 253 -8.67 2.06 19.09
CA LEU A 253 -8.60 0.94 20.02
C LEU A 253 -9.39 1.20 21.31
N ALA A 254 -9.25 2.42 21.87
CA ALA A 254 -10.01 2.81 23.05
C ALA A 254 -11.53 2.89 22.77
N ASN A 255 -11.94 3.37 21.59
CA ASN A 255 -13.34 3.39 21.15
C ASN A 255 -13.93 1.99 20.99
N TYR A 256 -13.13 1.00 20.58
CA TYR A 256 -13.52 -0.41 20.56
C TYR A 256 -13.74 -0.97 21.97
N GLY A 257 -13.08 -0.38 22.98
CA GLY A 257 -13.23 -0.75 24.38
C GLY A 257 -11.97 -1.31 25.04
N PHE A 258 -10.83 -1.33 24.34
CA PHE A 258 -9.56 -1.78 24.94
C PHE A 258 -8.98 -0.72 25.88
N THR A 259 -8.51 -1.16 27.03
CA THR A 259 -8.02 -0.27 28.11
C THR A 259 -6.53 -0.42 28.39
N ASN A 260 -5.87 -1.43 27.82
CA ASN A 260 -4.47 -1.73 28.09
C ASN A 260 -3.62 -1.66 26.80
N ILE A 261 -3.55 -0.45 26.25
CA ILE A 261 -2.79 -0.14 25.05
C ILE A 261 -1.42 0.39 25.49
N ILE A 262 -0.37 -0.30 25.11
CA ILE A 262 1.01 -0.03 25.51
C ILE A 262 1.75 0.54 24.30
N GLY A 263 2.21 1.78 24.41
CA GLY A 263 2.99 2.45 23.37
C GLY A 263 4.49 2.12 23.41
N VAL A 264 5.19 2.55 22.37
CA VAL A 264 6.66 2.57 22.27
C VAL A 264 7.09 4.05 22.24
N PRO A 265 7.41 4.64 23.39
CA PRO A 265 7.58 6.11 23.51
C PRO A 265 8.58 6.70 22.52
N GLU A 266 9.66 5.97 22.22
CA GLU A 266 10.69 6.39 21.28
C GLU A 266 10.16 6.49 19.83
N GLN A 267 9.13 5.72 19.50
CA GLN A 267 8.48 5.71 18.18
C GLN A 267 7.16 6.51 18.14
N GLU A 268 6.68 7.00 19.27
CA GLU A 268 5.49 7.88 19.37
C GLU A 268 5.81 9.36 19.11
N VAL A 269 6.99 9.66 18.65
CA VAL A 269 7.40 11.00 18.21
C VAL A 269 7.15 11.14 16.72
N LEU A 270 6.21 12.00 16.31
CA LEU A 270 5.96 12.32 14.90
C LEU A 270 7.21 12.95 14.28
N SER A 271 7.87 12.24 13.38
CA SER A 271 9.15 12.69 12.79
C SER A 271 9.36 12.15 11.39
N GLY A 272 9.65 13.03 10.45
CA GLY A 272 10.04 12.68 9.08
C GLY A 272 11.47 12.13 8.97
N ASP A 273 12.26 12.19 10.04
CA ASP A 273 13.60 11.61 10.07
C ASP A 273 13.63 10.14 10.48
N PHE A 274 12.52 9.62 11.02
CA PHE A 274 12.37 8.23 11.46
C PHE A 274 13.56 7.75 12.31
N PRO A 275 13.90 8.42 13.44
CA PRO A 275 15.21 8.30 14.10
C PRO A 275 15.52 6.90 14.66
N THR A 276 14.53 6.02 14.83
CA THR A 276 14.73 4.68 15.37
C THR A 276 14.84 3.59 14.31
N VAL A 277 14.58 3.92 13.03
CA VAL A 277 14.54 2.93 11.93
C VAL A 277 15.19 3.48 10.68
N ALA A 278 15.84 2.62 9.90
CA ALA A 278 16.36 2.98 8.57
C ALA A 278 15.25 3.07 7.52
N SER A 279 14.23 2.23 7.66
CA SER A 279 13.03 2.19 6.83
C SER A 279 11.81 2.02 7.75
N PRO A 280 10.81 2.92 7.69
CA PRO A 280 9.63 2.85 8.54
C PRO A 280 8.58 1.86 7.98
N ASN A 281 9.03 0.66 7.62
CA ASN A 281 8.23 -0.38 7.01
C ASN A 281 7.91 -1.51 8.01
N PRO A 282 6.64 -1.70 8.42
CA PRO A 282 6.27 -2.74 9.38
C PRO A 282 6.43 -4.17 8.85
N GLU A 283 6.75 -4.36 7.56
CA GLU A 283 7.16 -5.65 7.00
C GLU A 283 8.57 -6.07 7.45
N GLU A 284 9.40 -5.10 7.88
CA GLU A 284 10.79 -5.33 8.22
C GLU A 284 10.95 -5.66 9.71
N PRO A 285 11.58 -6.78 10.07
CA PRO A 285 11.82 -7.14 11.48
C PRO A 285 12.53 -6.04 12.27
N SER A 286 13.44 -5.28 11.64
CA SER A 286 14.17 -4.17 12.26
C SER A 286 13.24 -3.04 12.71
N ALA A 287 12.19 -2.75 11.95
CA ALA A 287 11.21 -1.72 12.30
C ALA A 287 10.33 -2.13 13.49
N MET A 288 10.10 -3.43 13.65
CA MET A 288 9.29 -4.02 14.73
C MET A 288 10.08 -4.31 16.01
N ALA A 289 11.41 -4.24 15.96
CA ALA A 289 12.28 -4.73 17.06
C ALA A 289 11.96 -4.08 18.41
N MET A 290 11.80 -2.75 18.47
CA MET A 290 11.51 -2.04 19.73
C MET A 290 10.13 -2.42 20.29
N ALA A 291 9.14 -2.59 19.44
CA ALA A 291 7.81 -3.01 19.85
C ALA A 291 7.79 -4.47 20.36
N ILE A 292 8.58 -5.35 19.75
CA ILE A 292 8.77 -6.73 20.21
C ILE A 292 9.45 -6.75 21.60
N GLU A 293 10.50 -5.94 21.82
CA GLU A 293 11.13 -5.84 23.14
C GLU A 293 10.14 -5.31 24.18
N LYS A 294 9.34 -4.30 23.84
CA LYS A 294 8.28 -3.80 24.73
C LYS A 294 7.26 -4.89 25.07
N ALA A 295 6.92 -5.73 24.11
CA ALA A 295 6.01 -6.85 24.32
C ALA A 295 6.61 -7.93 25.25
N LYS A 296 7.90 -8.23 25.12
CA LYS A 296 8.61 -9.13 26.06
C LYS A 296 8.63 -8.59 27.48
N GLU A 297 8.90 -7.30 27.66
CA GLU A 297 8.89 -6.63 28.96
C GLU A 297 7.52 -6.68 29.65
N THR A 298 6.46 -6.48 28.88
CA THR A 298 5.10 -6.34 29.41
C THR A 298 4.29 -7.63 29.39
N GLY A 299 4.75 -8.64 28.64
CA GLY A 299 4.01 -9.87 28.37
C GLY A 299 2.79 -9.64 27.49
N ALA A 300 2.87 -8.72 26.53
CA ALA A 300 1.76 -8.41 25.62
C ALA A 300 1.39 -9.61 24.76
N GLU A 301 0.10 -9.72 24.40
CA GLU A 301 -0.43 -10.85 23.62
C GLU A 301 -0.27 -10.62 22.13
N VAL A 302 -0.37 -9.37 21.69
CA VAL A 302 -0.20 -8.96 20.30
C VAL A 302 0.61 -7.66 20.21
N VAL A 303 1.36 -7.53 19.13
CA VAL A 303 2.08 -6.30 18.78
C VAL A 303 1.60 -5.86 17.40
N MET A 304 1.21 -4.63 17.28
CA MET A 304 0.76 -4.06 16.01
C MET A 304 1.51 -2.78 15.69
N ALA A 305 1.70 -2.54 14.41
CA ALA A 305 2.34 -1.33 13.91
C ALA A 305 1.63 -0.79 12.68
N SER A 306 1.78 0.51 12.45
CA SER A 306 1.43 1.14 11.17
C SER A 306 2.63 1.82 10.54
N ASP A 307 2.64 1.93 9.21
CA ASP A 307 3.63 2.72 8.48
C ASP A 307 3.33 4.23 8.57
N PRO A 308 4.19 5.12 8.05
CA PRO A 308 4.06 6.57 8.29
C PRO A 308 2.74 7.20 7.87
N ASP A 309 2.10 6.73 6.81
CA ASP A 309 0.80 7.23 6.36
C ASP A 309 -0.38 6.32 6.77
N ALA A 310 -0.09 5.35 7.63
CA ALA A 310 -1.05 4.47 8.30
C ALA A 310 -2.02 3.76 7.33
N ASP A 311 -1.47 3.27 6.22
CA ASP A 311 -2.21 2.44 5.26
C ASP A 311 -1.82 0.95 5.32
N ARG A 312 -0.81 0.57 6.14
CA ARG A 312 -0.37 -0.83 6.36
C ARG A 312 -0.41 -1.22 7.82
N ILE A 313 -0.66 -2.51 8.07
CA ILE A 313 -0.63 -3.11 9.39
C ILE A 313 0.52 -4.10 9.53
N GLY A 314 1.45 -3.88 10.46
CA GLY A 314 2.37 -4.91 10.96
C GLY A 314 1.74 -5.68 12.11
N LEU A 315 1.95 -6.98 12.17
CA LEU A 315 1.42 -7.86 13.21
C LEU A 315 2.49 -8.82 13.71
N VAL A 316 2.70 -8.84 15.02
CA VAL A 316 3.49 -9.86 15.71
C VAL A 316 2.60 -10.55 16.73
N ILE A 317 2.60 -11.86 16.73
CA ILE A 317 1.85 -12.69 17.67
C ILE A 317 2.80 -13.50 18.55
N ARG A 318 2.35 -13.85 19.74
CA ARG A 318 3.09 -14.74 20.63
C ARG A 318 2.77 -16.18 20.30
N ASP A 319 3.80 -16.99 19.99
CA ASP A 319 3.60 -18.40 19.69
C ASP A 319 3.43 -19.24 20.99
N ASN A 320 3.12 -20.53 20.82
CA ASN A 320 2.87 -21.44 21.93
C ASN A 320 4.12 -21.75 22.77
N ASN A 321 5.31 -21.36 22.31
CA ASN A 321 6.57 -21.42 23.08
C ASN A 321 6.89 -20.11 23.79
N GLY A 322 6.05 -19.08 23.59
CA GLY A 322 6.25 -17.75 24.16
C GLY A 322 7.09 -16.81 23.30
N GLU A 323 7.50 -17.23 22.10
CA GLU A 323 8.27 -16.43 21.18
C GLU A 323 7.37 -15.48 20.38
N TYR A 324 7.88 -14.29 20.05
CA TYR A 324 7.18 -13.29 19.25
C TYR A 324 7.52 -13.46 17.77
N VAL A 325 6.51 -13.77 16.95
CA VAL A 325 6.65 -14.10 15.54
C VAL A 325 5.97 -13.04 14.67
N LEU A 326 6.74 -12.45 13.74
CA LEU A 326 6.22 -11.51 12.74
C LEU A 326 5.38 -12.28 11.71
N ILE A 327 4.14 -11.85 11.52
CA ILE A 327 3.15 -12.45 10.61
C ILE A 327 3.25 -11.74 9.26
N ASN A 328 3.30 -12.50 8.17
CA ASN A 328 3.38 -11.92 6.83
C ASN A 328 2.01 -11.40 6.34
N GLY A 329 2.03 -10.54 5.30
CA GLY A 329 0.81 -9.92 4.79
C GLY A 329 -0.22 -10.91 4.27
N ASN A 330 0.19 -12.04 3.68
CA ASN A 330 -0.74 -13.09 3.25
C ASN A 330 -1.49 -13.70 4.44
N GLN A 331 -0.79 -14.00 5.52
CA GLN A 331 -1.38 -14.51 6.76
C GLN A 331 -2.33 -13.49 7.40
N ILE A 332 -1.93 -12.21 7.41
CA ILE A 332 -2.76 -11.11 7.93
C ILE A 332 -4.09 -11.04 7.18
N VAL A 333 -4.05 -10.98 5.85
CA VAL A 333 -5.28 -10.91 5.02
C VAL A 333 -6.12 -12.18 5.18
N MET A 334 -5.50 -13.35 5.27
CA MET A 334 -6.18 -14.61 5.50
C MET A 334 -6.91 -14.62 6.85
N ILE A 335 -6.29 -14.14 7.92
CA ILE A 335 -6.89 -14.02 9.25
C ILE A 335 -8.11 -13.09 9.21
N PHE A 336 -7.98 -11.90 8.61
CA PHE A 336 -9.07 -10.95 8.48
C PHE A 336 -10.26 -11.54 7.73
N LEU A 337 -10.02 -12.07 6.53
CA LEU A 337 -11.10 -12.55 5.69
C LEU A 337 -11.77 -13.80 6.29
N ASN A 338 -11.00 -14.71 6.89
CA ASN A 338 -11.58 -15.84 7.60
C ASN A 338 -12.48 -15.37 8.76
N TYR A 339 -12.02 -14.40 9.56
CA TYR A 339 -12.81 -13.84 10.65
C TYR A 339 -14.09 -13.18 10.15
N LEU A 340 -13.98 -12.25 9.17
CA LEU A 340 -15.13 -11.51 8.64
C LEU A 340 -16.19 -12.45 8.08
N MET A 341 -15.80 -13.45 7.29
CA MET A 341 -16.74 -14.42 6.74
C MET A 341 -17.36 -15.30 7.84
N THR A 342 -16.55 -15.80 8.77
CA THR A 342 -17.02 -16.65 9.87
C THR A 342 -17.99 -15.90 10.79
N ARG A 343 -17.63 -14.66 11.20
CA ARG A 343 -18.48 -13.89 12.11
C ARG A 343 -19.80 -13.45 11.46
N ASN A 344 -19.77 -13.03 10.21
CA ASN A 344 -21.02 -12.70 9.50
C ASN A 344 -21.91 -13.94 9.32
N THR A 345 -21.33 -15.14 9.13
CA THR A 345 -22.08 -16.39 9.13
C THR A 345 -22.70 -16.69 10.50
N GLU A 346 -21.91 -16.60 11.59
CA GLU A 346 -22.37 -16.84 12.97
C GLU A 346 -23.47 -15.85 13.40
N LEU A 347 -23.36 -14.61 12.96
CA LEU A 347 -24.34 -13.55 13.25
C LEU A 347 -25.60 -13.60 12.36
N GLY A 348 -25.59 -14.43 11.30
CA GLY A 348 -26.69 -14.49 10.35
C GLY A 348 -26.90 -13.21 9.53
N THR A 349 -25.82 -12.45 9.31
CA THR A 349 -25.87 -11.16 8.59
C THR A 349 -25.56 -11.28 7.10
N LEU A 350 -25.25 -12.49 6.62
CA LEU A 350 -25.03 -12.74 5.18
C LEU A 350 -26.36 -12.80 4.45
N THR A 351 -26.43 -12.15 3.29
CA THR A 351 -27.60 -12.11 2.41
C THR A 351 -27.45 -13.02 1.18
N GLY A 352 -26.23 -13.57 0.95
CA GLY A 352 -25.88 -14.37 -0.23
C GLY A 352 -25.37 -13.51 -1.40
N ASN A 353 -25.17 -12.21 -1.18
CA ASN A 353 -24.67 -11.29 -2.19
C ASN A 353 -23.41 -10.53 -1.70
N GLU A 354 -22.62 -11.20 -0.89
CA GLU A 354 -21.35 -10.67 -0.40
C GLU A 354 -20.19 -11.09 -1.28
N TYR A 355 -19.13 -10.27 -1.24
CA TYR A 355 -17.87 -10.58 -1.91
C TYR A 355 -16.66 -10.11 -1.13
N ILE A 356 -15.53 -10.76 -1.43
CA ILE A 356 -14.19 -10.37 -1.00
C ILE A 356 -13.28 -10.14 -2.20
N VAL A 357 -12.16 -9.43 -2.00
CA VAL A 357 -11.20 -9.13 -3.05
C VAL A 357 -9.78 -9.41 -2.57
N LYS A 358 -8.97 -10.07 -3.40
CA LYS A 358 -7.53 -10.19 -3.18
C LYS A 358 -6.74 -9.88 -4.45
N THR A 359 -5.44 -9.60 -4.31
CA THR A 359 -4.60 -9.49 -5.51
C THR A 359 -4.24 -10.86 -6.06
N ILE A 360 -3.90 -10.91 -7.35
CA ILE A 360 -3.47 -12.15 -8.03
C ILE A 360 -2.22 -12.80 -7.41
N VAL A 361 -1.41 -12.03 -6.66
CA VAL A 361 -0.20 -12.53 -5.99
C VAL A 361 -0.41 -12.84 -4.50
N THR A 362 -1.55 -12.48 -3.94
CA THR A 362 -1.95 -12.86 -2.58
C THR A 362 -2.34 -14.34 -2.54
N THR A 363 -2.21 -14.99 -1.39
CA THR A 363 -2.35 -16.44 -1.20
C THR A 363 -3.67 -17.02 -1.73
N GLU A 364 -3.61 -18.20 -2.36
CA GLU A 364 -4.77 -18.94 -2.85
C GLU A 364 -5.56 -19.64 -1.71
N THR A 365 -5.00 -19.72 -0.50
CA THR A 365 -5.75 -20.24 0.66
C THR A 365 -7.01 -19.40 0.91
N ILE A 366 -7.00 -18.10 0.63
CA ILE A 366 -8.18 -17.23 0.70
C ILE A 366 -9.30 -17.73 -0.23
N ARG A 367 -8.97 -18.19 -1.45
CA ARG A 367 -9.93 -18.79 -2.38
C ARG A 367 -10.58 -20.01 -1.77
N THR A 368 -9.76 -20.92 -1.19
CA THR A 368 -10.27 -22.13 -0.54
C THR A 368 -11.23 -21.78 0.62
N ILE A 369 -10.92 -20.74 1.40
CA ILE A 369 -11.81 -20.27 2.48
C ILE A 369 -13.12 -19.73 1.92
N ALA A 370 -13.04 -18.88 0.89
CA ALA A 370 -14.22 -18.25 0.27
C ALA A 370 -15.15 -19.30 -0.37
N GLU A 371 -14.60 -20.27 -1.09
CA GLU A 371 -15.35 -21.38 -1.68
C GLU A 371 -16.04 -22.23 -0.61
N ALA A 372 -15.34 -22.56 0.48
CA ALA A 372 -15.90 -23.33 1.59
C ALA A 372 -17.04 -22.58 2.33
N GLN A 373 -17.06 -21.28 2.29
CA GLN A 373 -18.08 -20.43 2.90
C GLN A 373 -19.09 -19.86 1.89
N HIS A 374 -19.00 -20.27 0.62
CA HIS A 374 -19.89 -19.84 -0.47
C HIS A 374 -19.91 -18.32 -0.68
N ILE A 375 -18.78 -17.65 -0.42
CA ILE A 375 -18.62 -16.22 -0.62
C ILE A 375 -17.93 -15.98 -1.97
N LYS A 376 -18.47 -15.06 -2.78
CA LYS A 376 -17.86 -14.68 -4.05
C LYS A 376 -16.51 -14.01 -3.81
N MET A 377 -15.50 -14.38 -4.61
CA MET A 377 -14.18 -13.77 -4.55
C MET A 377 -13.79 -13.21 -5.91
N TYR A 378 -13.19 -12.02 -5.90
CA TYR A 378 -12.57 -11.41 -7.07
C TYR A 378 -11.05 -11.38 -6.90
N ASP A 379 -10.35 -11.72 -7.98
CA ASP A 379 -8.93 -11.43 -8.15
C ASP A 379 -8.75 -10.09 -8.87
N CYS A 380 -7.78 -9.29 -8.44
CA CYS A 380 -7.40 -8.06 -9.12
C CYS A 380 -5.88 -7.92 -9.23
N PHE A 381 -5.39 -6.95 -10.00
CA PHE A 381 -3.96 -6.66 -10.05
C PHE A 381 -3.43 -6.14 -8.72
N THR A 382 -2.09 -6.17 -8.54
CA THR A 382 -1.42 -5.56 -7.39
C THR A 382 -1.59 -4.04 -7.39
N GLY A 383 -1.79 -3.49 -6.21
CA GLY A 383 -2.09 -2.09 -5.96
C GLY A 383 -3.56 -1.89 -5.58
N PHE A 384 -3.76 -1.27 -4.43
CA PHE A 384 -5.09 -1.18 -3.79
C PHE A 384 -6.15 -0.49 -4.66
N LYS A 385 -5.73 0.37 -5.60
CA LYS A 385 -6.61 0.98 -6.60
C LYS A 385 -7.42 -0.03 -7.41
N TRP A 386 -6.91 -1.27 -7.58
CA TRP A 386 -7.62 -2.33 -8.28
C TRP A 386 -8.65 -3.02 -7.38
N ILE A 387 -8.39 -3.14 -6.08
CA ILE A 387 -9.41 -3.55 -5.10
C ILE A 387 -10.54 -2.50 -5.10
N ALA A 388 -10.18 -1.23 -5.02
CA ALA A 388 -11.15 -0.13 -5.06
C ALA A 388 -11.94 -0.09 -6.38
N ASN A 389 -11.33 -0.46 -7.52
CA ASN A 389 -12.04 -0.58 -8.79
C ASN A 389 -13.12 -1.66 -8.74
N VAL A 390 -12.80 -2.85 -8.20
CA VAL A 390 -13.80 -3.91 -8.00
C VAL A 390 -14.93 -3.43 -7.08
N MET A 391 -14.59 -2.68 -6.02
CA MET A 391 -15.59 -2.08 -5.12
C MET A 391 -16.51 -1.12 -5.87
N ARG A 392 -15.96 -0.23 -6.72
CA ARG A 392 -16.71 0.72 -7.55
C ARG A 392 -17.66 -0.01 -8.50
N GLU A 393 -17.20 -1.06 -9.18
CA GLU A 393 -18.02 -1.85 -10.11
C GLU A 393 -19.19 -2.58 -9.45
N ASN A 394 -19.05 -2.89 -8.14
CA ASN A 394 -20.06 -3.59 -7.34
C ASN A 394 -20.86 -2.67 -6.40
N GLU A 395 -20.58 -1.36 -6.39
CA GLU A 395 -21.29 -0.38 -5.54
C GLU A 395 -22.80 -0.41 -5.81
N GLY A 396 -23.59 -0.54 -4.74
CA GLY A 396 -25.05 -0.68 -4.82
C GLY A 396 -25.57 -2.01 -5.39
N LYS A 397 -24.69 -2.96 -5.77
CA LYS A 397 -25.05 -4.26 -6.33
C LYS A 397 -24.75 -5.43 -5.39
N ALA A 398 -23.63 -5.37 -4.67
CA ALA A 398 -23.17 -6.41 -3.77
C ALA A 398 -22.46 -5.81 -2.55
N ARG A 399 -22.45 -6.56 -1.44
CA ARG A 399 -21.83 -6.11 -0.19
C ARG A 399 -20.37 -6.53 -0.12
N TYR A 400 -19.47 -5.55 -0.03
CA TYR A 400 -18.06 -5.77 0.24
C TYR A 400 -17.85 -6.22 1.69
N LEU A 401 -17.17 -7.35 1.90
CA LEU A 401 -16.80 -7.84 3.24
C LEU A 401 -15.39 -7.48 3.62
N GLY A 402 -14.49 -7.42 2.64
CA GLY A 402 -13.09 -7.11 2.88
C GLY A 402 -12.20 -7.48 1.72
N GLY A 403 -10.99 -6.95 1.74
CA GLY A 403 -9.96 -7.29 0.76
C GLY A 403 -8.60 -6.78 1.16
N GLY A 404 -7.56 -7.38 0.59
CA GLY A 404 -6.21 -7.03 0.97
C GLY A 404 -5.13 -7.51 0.01
N GLU A 405 -3.93 -7.07 0.33
CA GLU A 405 -2.72 -7.32 -0.42
C GLU A 405 -1.68 -8.05 0.46
N GLU A 406 -0.87 -8.89 -0.16
CA GLU A 406 0.28 -9.53 0.47
C GLU A 406 1.28 -8.54 1.07
N SER A 407 1.22 -7.27 0.65
CA SER A 407 2.06 -6.16 1.12
C SER A 407 1.45 -5.43 2.32
N TYR A 408 0.81 -6.16 3.23
CA TYR A 408 0.33 -5.69 4.54
C TYR A 408 -0.81 -4.65 4.48
N GLY A 409 -1.46 -4.49 3.34
CA GLY A 409 -2.61 -3.62 3.16
C GLY A 409 -3.93 -4.37 3.30
N PHE A 410 -4.89 -3.83 4.06
CA PHE A 410 -6.21 -4.40 4.25
C PHE A 410 -7.28 -3.31 4.36
N LEU A 411 -8.51 -3.66 3.97
CA LEU A 411 -9.70 -2.83 4.09
C LEU A 411 -10.91 -3.71 4.38
N ALA A 412 -11.68 -3.36 5.41
CA ALA A 412 -12.91 -4.08 5.82
C ALA A 412 -14.20 -3.28 5.56
N GLU A 413 -14.08 -2.06 5.14
CA GLU A 413 -15.19 -1.12 4.95
C GLU A 413 -15.33 -0.67 3.49
N ASP A 414 -16.43 0.01 3.19
CA ASP A 414 -16.70 0.61 1.87
C ASP A 414 -16.74 2.15 1.88
N PHE A 415 -16.64 2.78 3.06
CA PHE A 415 -16.57 4.23 3.18
C PHE A 415 -15.18 4.82 2.95
N VAL A 416 -14.14 3.97 2.88
CA VAL A 416 -12.77 4.24 2.44
C VAL A 416 -12.51 3.48 1.15
N ARG A 417 -11.58 3.94 0.32
CA ARG A 417 -11.20 3.29 -0.97
C ARG A 417 -9.69 3.11 -1.13
N ASP A 418 -8.98 3.12 -0.01
CA ASP A 418 -7.57 2.72 0.07
C ASP A 418 -7.38 1.86 1.33
N LYS A 419 -6.21 1.28 1.50
CA LYS A 419 -5.84 0.50 2.69
C LYS A 419 -6.05 1.34 3.95
N ASP A 420 -6.55 0.73 5.01
CA ASP A 420 -6.80 1.42 6.27
C ASP A 420 -6.24 0.65 7.46
N SER A 421 -5.12 1.14 8.04
CA SER A 421 -4.60 0.55 9.26
C SER A 421 -5.33 0.99 10.53
N VAL A 422 -6.14 2.06 10.50
CA VAL A 422 -6.93 2.47 11.67
C VAL A 422 -8.01 1.43 11.94
N SER A 423 -8.77 1.06 10.92
CA SER A 423 -9.77 -0.01 11.02
C SER A 423 -9.13 -1.38 11.16
N ALA A 424 -8.07 -1.67 10.39
CA ALA A 424 -7.41 -2.98 10.42
C ALA A 424 -6.81 -3.30 11.80
N ILE A 425 -6.11 -2.37 12.44
CA ILE A 425 -5.53 -2.59 13.78
C ILE A 425 -6.63 -2.78 14.83
N SER A 426 -7.70 -1.99 14.78
CA SER A 426 -8.81 -2.13 15.71
C SER A 426 -9.53 -3.46 15.54
N LEU A 427 -9.75 -3.88 14.29
CA LEU A 427 -10.36 -5.17 13.97
C LEU A 427 -9.42 -6.33 14.33
N MET A 428 -8.10 -6.22 14.14
CA MET A 428 -7.15 -7.26 14.54
C MET A 428 -7.10 -7.44 16.06
N ALA A 429 -7.20 -6.36 16.83
CA ALA A 429 -7.34 -6.43 18.29
C ALA A 429 -8.66 -7.15 18.69
N GLU A 430 -9.76 -6.87 18.00
CA GLU A 430 -11.02 -7.60 18.18
C GLU A 430 -10.87 -9.10 17.86
N ILE A 431 -10.19 -9.44 16.77
CA ILE A 431 -9.92 -10.83 16.37
C ILE A 431 -9.13 -11.56 17.46
N ALA A 432 -8.12 -10.91 18.04
CA ALA A 432 -7.35 -11.47 19.15
C ALA A 432 -8.22 -11.68 20.40
N ALA A 433 -9.09 -10.73 20.74
CA ALA A 433 -10.05 -10.89 21.84
C ALA A 433 -11.07 -12.01 21.57
N TRP A 434 -11.55 -12.13 20.34
CA TRP A 434 -12.48 -13.18 19.93
C TRP A 434 -11.83 -14.58 19.94
N ALA A 435 -10.57 -14.70 19.53
CA ALA A 435 -9.82 -15.96 19.66
C ALA A 435 -9.65 -16.35 21.14
N LYS A 436 -9.25 -15.39 21.97
CA LYS A 436 -9.10 -15.59 23.42
C LYS A 436 -10.41 -15.98 24.11
N ASP A 437 -11.54 -15.45 23.67
CA ASP A 437 -12.87 -15.79 24.15
C ASP A 437 -13.26 -17.25 23.84
N LYS A 438 -12.66 -17.83 22.80
CA LYS A 438 -12.77 -19.25 22.43
C LYS A 438 -11.71 -20.14 23.08
N GLY A 439 -10.86 -19.57 23.95
CA GLY A 439 -9.77 -20.28 24.60
C GLY A 439 -8.55 -20.52 23.70
N LEU A 440 -8.45 -19.78 22.59
CA LEU A 440 -7.34 -19.85 21.62
C LEU A 440 -6.46 -18.61 21.74
N ASN A 441 -5.19 -18.75 21.42
CA ASN A 441 -4.35 -17.60 21.06
C ASN A 441 -4.33 -17.39 19.54
N MET A 442 -3.64 -16.34 19.07
CA MET A 442 -3.59 -16.01 17.64
C MET A 442 -2.84 -17.08 16.83
N THR A 443 -1.87 -17.76 17.42
CA THR A 443 -1.15 -18.87 16.76
C THR A 443 -2.04 -20.10 16.60
N ASP A 444 -2.81 -20.46 17.63
CA ASP A 444 -3.77 -21.56 17.55
C ASP A 444 -4.81 -21.30 16.47
N MET A 445 -5.33 -20.06 16.41
CA MET A 445 -6.30 -19.67 15.38
C MET A 445 -5.69 -19.76 13.95
N LEU A 446 -4.45 -19.35 13.76
CA LEU A 446 -3.77 -19.47 12.48
C LEU A 446 -3.57 -20.94 12.09
N ILE A 447 -3.18 -21.79 13.04
CA ILE A 447 -3.02 -23.23 12.84
C ILE A 447 -4.39 -23.88 12.49
N ASP A 448 -5.46 -23.50 13.18
CA ASP A 448 -6.81 -24.00 12.89
C ASP A 448 -7.26 -23.65 11.46
N ILE A 449 -6.95 -22.43 10.98
CA ILE A 449 -7.22 -22.05 9.59
C ILE A 449 -6.46 -22.98 8.63
N TYR A 450 -5.18 -23.23 8.88
CA TYR A 450 -4.37 -24.11 8.04
C TYR A 450 -4.82 -25.58 8.09
N MET A 451 -5.19 -26.09 9.25
CA MET A 451 -5.73 -27.46 9.38
C MET A 451 -7.05 -27.62 8.63
N LYS A 452 -7.88 -26.57 8.62
CA LYS A 452 -9.19 -26.62 7.98
C LYS A 452 -9.14 -26.43 6.46
N TYR A 453 -8.27 -25.55 5.97
CA TYR A 453 -8.28 -25.11 4.58
C TYR A 453 -7.01 -25.47 3.80
N GLY A 454 -6.03 -26.08 4.46
CA GLY A 454 -4.73 -26.44 3.90
C GLY A 454 -3.64 -25.43 4.26
N PHE A 455 -2.45 -25.96 4.50
CA PHE A 455 -1.27 -25.13 4.82
C PHE A 455 -0.73 -24.47 3.56
N SER A 456 -0.43 -23.18 3.67
CA SER A 456 0.32 -22.42 2.66
C SER A 456 1.47 -21.65 3.30
N ARG A 457 2.54 -21.47 2.52
CA ARG A 457 3.69 -20.66 2.88
C ARG A 457 4.08 -19.79 1.71
N GLU A 458 4.19 -18.49 1.95
CA GLU A 458 4.45 -17.50 0.91
C GLU A 458 5.76 -16.77 1.17
N LYS A 459 6.48 -16.41 0.08
CA LYS A 459 7.69 -15.61 0.14
C LYS A 459 7.82 -14.71 -1.09
N GLY A 460 7.96 -13.40 -0.85
CA GLY A 460 8.34 -12.44 -1.87
C GLY A 460 9.87 -12.32 -1.99
N ILE A 461 10.41 -12.42 -3.19
CA ILE A 461 11.83 -12.21 -3.47
C ILE A 461 11.98 -11.13 -4.52
N SER A 462 12.80 -10.12 -4.25
CA SER A 462 13.09 -9.03 -5.18
C SER A 462 14.51 -9.16 -5.73
N LEU A 463 14.63 -9.15 -7.05
CA LEU A 463 15.90 -9.09 -7.76
C LEU A 463 16.08 -7.69 -8.32
N VAL A 464 17.05 -6.94 -7.81
CA VAL A 464 17.37 -5.58 -8.26
C VAL A 464 18.55 -5.67 -9.23
N ARG A 465 18.44 -4.96 -10.35
CA ARG A 465 19.50 -4.77 -11.34
C ARG A 465 19.74 -3.27 -11.49
N LYS A 466 21.01 -2.83 -11.48
CA LYS A 466 21.31 -1.40 -11.52
C LYS A 466 21.51 -0.89 -12.95
N GLY A 467 21.06 0.33 -13.20
CA GLY A 467 21.32 1.05 -14.43
C GLY A 467 20.52 0.57 -15.66
N LYS A 468 20.87 1.11 -16.82
CA LYS A 468 20.21 0.82 -18.11
C LYS A 468 20.34 -0.67 -18.50
N SER A 469 21.53 -1.24 -18.37
CA SER A 469 21.76 -2.68 -18.63
C SER A 469 20.90 -3.57 -17.75
N GLY A 470 20.68 -3.20 -16.48
CA GLY A 470 19.82 -3.94 -15.57
C GLY A 470 18.36 -3.91 -15.99
N ALA A 471 17.86 -2.80 -16.51
CA ALA A 471 16.51 -2.73 -17.06
C ALA A 471 16.36 -3.63 -18.31
N GLU A 472 17.36 -3.64 -19.21
CA GLU A 472 17.39 -4.51 -20.40
C GLU A 472 17.43 -5.99 -20.00
N GLU A 473 18.21 -6.37 -18.97
CA GLU A 473 18.23 -7.73 -18.43
C GLU A 473 16.85 -8.18 -17.91
N ILE A 474 16.12 -7.32 -17.20
CA ILE A 474 14.78 -7.62 -16.70
C ILE A 474 13.80 -7.86 -17.85
N ILE A 475 13.86 -7.04 -18.90
CA ILE A 475 13.03 -7.20 -20.11
C ILE A 475 13.33 -8.54 -20.78
N ALA A 476 14.62 -8.88 -20.95
CA ALA A 476 15.06 -10.14 -21.53
C ALA A 476 14.61 -11.34 -20.69
N LEU A 477 14.71 -11.24 -19.36
CA LEU A 477 14.28 -12.28 -18.42
C LEU A 477 12.75 -12.53 -18.51
N MET A 478 11.94 -11.48 -18.55
CA MET A 478 10.49 -11.61 -18.73
C MET A 478 10.13 -12.24 -20.07
N LYS A 479 10.84 -11.86 -21.13
CA LYS A 479 10.68 -12.47 -22.46
C LYS A 479 11.02 -13.96 -22.42
N GLN A 480 12.15 -14.33 -21.81
CA GLN A 480 12.56 -15.73 -21.65
C GLN A 480 11.51 -16.56 -20.90
N PHE A 481 11.00 -16.06 -19.77
CA PHE A 481 9.96 -16.75 -19.01
C PHE A 481 8.66 -16.92 -19.79
N ARG A 482 8.31 -15.97 -20.65
CA ARG A 482 7.11 -16.03 -21.47
C ARG A 482 7.24 -17.01 -22.63
N GLU A 483 8.39 -16.99 -23.33
CA GLU A 483 8.64 -17.85 -24.49
C GLU A 483 9.01 -19.29 -24.09
N ASN A 484 9.64 -19.46 -22.93
CA ASN A 484 10.12 -20.75 -22.41
C ASN A 484 9.64 -20.95 -20.96
N PRO A 485 8.33 -21.14 -20.72
CA PRO A 485 7.81 -21.38 -19.39
C PRO A 485 8.43 -22.66 -18.79
N PRO A 486 8.69 -22.70 -17.46
CA PRO A 486 9.19 -23.89 -16.80
C PRO A 486 8.18 -25.04 -16.97
N LYS A 487 8.67 -26.24 -17.27
CA LYS A 487 7.83 -27.44 -17.39
C LYS A 487 7.50 -28.05 -16.04
N GLU A 488 8.39 -27.85 -15.07
CA GLU A 488 8.24 -28.27 -13.68
C GLU A 488 8.84 -27.22 -12.73
N ILE A 489 8.39 -27.18 -11.51
CA ILE A 489 8.88 -26.32 -10.44
C ILE A 489 9.01 -27.18 -9.19
N ALA A 490 10.23 -27.24 -8.62
CA ALA A 490 10.57 -28.08 -7.47
C ALA A 490 10.12 -29.55 -7.63
N GLY A 491 10.26 -30.10 -8.86
CA GLY A 491 9.90 -31.47 -9.19
C GLY A 491 8.40 -31.72 -9.38
N SER A 492 7.56 -30.70 -9.37
CA SER A 492 6.12 -30.81 -9.65
C SER A 492 5.82 -30.21 -11.04
N PRO A 493 5.08 -30.93 -11.93
CA PRO A 493 4.79 -30.46 -13.27
C PRO A 493 3.93 -29.19 -13.25
N VAL A 494 4.23 -28.23 -14.11
CA VAL A 494 3.42 -27.05 -14.35
C VAL A 494 2.18 -27.45 -15.14
N VAL A 495 1.01 -27.17 -14.60
CA VAL A 495 -0.29 -27.54 -15.18
C VAL A 495 -1.04 -26.34 -15.78
N THR A 496 -0.79 -25.12 -15.27
CA THR A 496 -1.43 -23.91 -15.75
C THR A 496 -0.43 -22.75 -15.84
N VAL A 497 -0.47 -22.03 -16.94
CA VAL A 497 0.27 -20.77 -17.14
C VAL A 497 -0.75 -19.65 -17.38
N LYS A 498 -0.61 -18.54 -16.63
CA LYS A 498 -1.39 -17.31 -16.86
C LYS A 498 -0.45 -16.19 -17.30
N ASP A 499 -0.70 -15.65 -18.49
CA ASP A 499 -0.02 -14.45 -18.98
C ASP A 499 -0.99 -13.27 -18.97
N PHE A 500 -0.80 -12.35 -18.05
CA PHE A 500 -1.64 -11.18 -17.90
C PHE A 500 -1.34 -10.06 -18.91
N GLN A 501 -0.28 -10.19 -19.69
CA GLN A 501 0.00 -9.28 -20.79
C GLN A 501 -0.86 -9.61 -22.02
N SER A 502 -1.08 -10.88 -22.29
CA SER A 502 -1.96 -11.36 -23.36
C SER A 502 -3.40 -11.64 -22.87
N LEU A 503 -3.63 -11.63 -21.56
CA LEU A 503 -4.88 -12.02 -20.87
C LEU A 503 -5.29 -13.47 -21.20
N VAL A 504 -4.33 -14.37 -21.24
CA VAL A 504 -4.54 -15.78 -21.59
C VAL A 504 -4.12 -16.69 -20.42
N GLU A 505 -5.01 -17.60 -20.05
CA GLU A 505 -4.71 -18.78 -19.23
C GLU A 505 -4.59 -20.00 -20.13
N THR A 506 -3.54 -20.77 -20.01
CA THR A 506 -3.25 -21.98 -20.79
C THR A 506 -3.22 -23.20 -19.88
N ASN A 507 -3.98 -24.24 -20.20
CA ASN A 507 -3.79 -25.56 -19.63
C ASN A 507 -2.63 -26.24 -20.37
N VAL A 508 -1.55 -26.54 -19.64
CA VAL A 508 -0.31 -27.06 -20.23
C VAL A 508 -0.47 -28.46 -20.84
N ALA A 509 -1.32 -29.29 -20.22
CA ALA A 509 -1.52 -30.67 -20.67
C ALA A 509 -2.34 -30.78 -21.96
N THR A 510 -3.39 -29.92 -22.12
CA THR A 510 -4.31 -29.97 -23.27
C THR A 510 -4.00 -28.92 -24.33
N GLY A 511 -3.24 -27.86 -23.96
CA GLY A 511 -3.04 -26.70 -24.83
C GLY A 511 -4.27 -25.79 -24.93
N GLU A 512 -5.35 -26.11 -24.22
CA GLU A 512 -6.56 -25.27 -24.20
C GLU A 512 -6.28 -23.92 -23.56
N THR A 513 -6.84 -22.88 -24.14
CA THR A 513 -6.71 -21.51 -23.63
C THR A 513 -8.07 -20.91 -23.30
N LYS A 514 -8.09 -20.07 -22.24
CA LYS A 514 -9.22 -19.22 -21.92
C LYS A 514 -8.79 -17.80 -21.67
N LYS A 515 -9.68 -16.82 -21.90
CA LYS A 515 -9.42 -15.42 -21.60
C LYS A 515 -9.51 -15.18 -20.10
N LEU A 516 -8.52 -14.45 -19.55
CA LEU A 516 -8.57 -13.94 -18.19
C LEU A 516 -9.51 -12.73 -18.10
N ASP A 517 -10.40 -12.75 -17.10
CA ASP A 517 -11.35 -11.66 -16.85
C ASP A 517 -10.65 -10.59 -15.98
N MET A 518 -9.98 -9.64 -16.64
CA MET A 518 -9.23 -8.55 -15.99
C MET A 518 -9.52 -7.24 -16.71
N PRO A 519 -9.56 -6.10 -16.00
CA PRO A 519 -9.97 -4.80 -16.58
C PRO A 519 -8.98 -4.24 -17.61
N THR A 520 -7.73 -4.65 -17.54
CA THR A 520 -6.63 -4.21 -18.43
C THR A 520 -5.53 -5.26 -18.46
N THR A 521 -4.45 -5.02 -19.20
CA THR A 521 -3.26 -5.89 -19.24
C THR A 521 -2.24 -5.50 -18.18
N SER A 522 -1.42 -6.46 -17.75
CA SER A 522 -0.30 -6.24 -16.85
C SER A 522 0.86 -7.19 -17.20
N ASN A 523 2.09 -6.74 -17.10
CA ASN A 523 3.26 -7.58 -17.35
C ASN A 523 3.53 -8.53 -16.16
N VAL A 524 2.63 -9.51 -15.98
CA VAL A 524 2.71 -10.54 -14.94
C VAL A 524 2.58 -11.90 -15.58
N LEU A 525 3.40 -12.85 -15.13
CA LEU A 525 3.29 -14.28 -15.44
C LEU A 525 3.03 -15.06 -14.16
N GLN A 526 2.18 -16.08 -14.25
CA GLN A 526 1.95 -17.02 -13.16
C GLN A 526 2.04 -18.45 -13.65
N TYR A 527 2.69 -19.29 -12.86
CA TYR A 527 2.82 -20.72 -13.08
C TYR A 527 2.20 -21.47 -11.92
N TYR A 528 1.32 -22.40 -12.21
CA TYR A 528 0.68 -23.28 -11.22
C TYR A 528 1.09 -24.71 -11.49
N THR A 529 1.52 -25.41 -10.45
CA THR A 529 1.93 -26.82 -10.53
C THR A 529 0.82 -27.76 -10.04
N ALA A 530 0.97 -29.04 -10.32
CA ALA A 530 0.03 -30.10 -9.89
C ALA A 530 -0.11 -30.17 -8.35
N ASP A 531 0.93 -29.83 -7.60
CA ASP A 531 0.92 -29.80 -6.13
C ASP A 531 0.52 -28.41 -5.56
N ARG A 532 -0.15 -27.58 -6.38
CA ARG A 532 -0.66 -26.25 -6.04
C ARG A 532 0.39 -25.19 -5.77
N THR A 533 1.67 -25.45 -6.05
CA THR A 533 2.68 -24.37 -5.98
C THR A 533 2.35 -23.28 -7.00
N LYS A 534 2.37 -22.02 -6.58
CA LYS A 534 2.21 -20.85 -7.45
C LYS A 534 3.47 -20.00 -7.45
N VAL A 535 3.99 -19.68 -8.63
CA VAL A 535 5.08 -18.72 -8.80
C VAL A 535 4.60 -17.59 -9.70
N SER A 536 4.59 -16.37 -9.18
CA SER A 536 4.23 -15.17 -9.93
C SER A 536 5.48 -14.33 -10.17
N VAL A 537 5.67 -13.85 -11.40
CA VAL A 537 6.82 -13.04 -11.82
C VAL A 537 6.31 -11.70 -12.34
N ARG A 538 6.81 -10.59 -11.76
CA ARG A 538 6.36 -9.24 -12.07
C ARG A 538 7.52 -8.25 -12.05
N PRO A 539 7.86 -7.58 -13.16
CA PRO A 539 8.81 -6.46 -13.14
C PRO A 539 8.18 -5.23 -12.50
N SER A 540 9.01 -4.39 -11.89
CA SER A 540 8.59 -3.07 -11.42
C SER A 540 8.40 -2.13 -12.62
N GLY A 541 7.37 -1.28 -12.57
CA GLY A 541 7.15 -0.24 -13.59
C GLY A 541 8.04 0.99 -13.41
N THR A 542 8.64 1.18 -12.23
CA THR A 542 9.34 2.44 -11.86
C THR A 542 10.82 2.24 -11.53
N GLU A 543 11.24 1.01 -11.26
CA GLU A 543 12.60 0.68 -10.84
C GLU A 543 13.12 -0.52 -11.63
N PRO A 544 14.43 -0.65 -11.89
CA PRO A 544 15.01 -1.83 -12.53
C PRO A 544 15.05 -3.01 -11.54
N LYS A 545 13.88 -3.57 -11.27
CA LYS A 545 13.60 -4.58 -10.27
C LYS A 545 12.55 -5.54 -10.77
N ILE A 546 12.72 -6.82 -10.49
CA ILE A 546 11.72 -7.87 -10.75
C ILE A 546 11.39 -8.58 -9.43
N LYS A 547 10.11 -8.79 -9.18
CA LYS A 547 9.59 -9.49 -8.00
C LYS A 547 9.11 -10.87 -8.37
N PHE A 548 9.45 -11.84 -7.54
CA PHE A 548 8.94 -13.19 -7.55
C PHE A 548 8.09 -13.39 -6.28
N TYR A 549 6.88 -13.87 -6.46
CA TYR A 549 5.99 -14.26 -5.37
C TYR A 549 5.82 -15.76 -5.45
N ILE A 550 6.35 -16.46 -4.46
CA ILE A 550 6.34 -17.92 -4.37
C ILE A 550 5.34 -18.31 -3.30
N GLU A 551 4.41 -19.18 -3.62
CA GLU A 551 3.47 -19.80 -2.72
C GLU A 551 3.55 -21.32 -2.86
N VAL A 552 3.75 -22.01 -1.74
CA VAL A 552 3.77 -23.48 -1.69
C VAL A 552 2.68 -23.98 -0.75
N HIS A 553 2.13 -25.13 -1.08
CA HIS A 553 1.12 -25.79 -0.25
C HIS A 553 1.66 -27.10 0.31
N ASP A 554 1.18 -27.47 1.51
CA ASP A 554 1.46 -28.72 2.18
C ASP A 554 0.22 -29.17 2.99
N THR A 555 0.24 -30.38 3.53
CA THR A 555 -0.78 -30.86 4.44
C THR A 555 -0.31 -30.66 5.88
N LEU A 556 -1.14 -30.02 6.69
CA LEU A 556 -0.97 -29.94 8.14
C LEU A 556 -1.97 -30.89 8.80
N ALA A 557 -1.49 -32.05 9.25
CA ALA A 557 -2.36 -33.08 9.81
C ALA A 557 -2.70 -32.83 11.29
N SER A 558 -1.82 -32.18 12.03
CA SER A 558 -2.03 -31.79 13.43
C SER A 558 -1.29 -30.50 13.79
N ALA A 559 -1.69 -29.86 14.86
CA ALA A 559 -1.04 -28.66 15.37
C ALA A 559 0.45 -28.88 15.72
N ASP A 560 0.77 -30.08 16.25
CA ASP A 560 2.16 -30.44 16.62
C ASP A 560 3.11 -30.49 15.42
N GLU A 561 2.58 -30.71 14.20
CA GLU A 561 3.37 -30.75 12.98
C GLU A 561 3.62 -29.37 12.37
N TYR A 562 3.03 -28.31 12.93
CA TYR A 562 3.09 -26.97 12.33
C TYR A 562 4.51 -26.50 12.01
N LYS A 563 5.42 -26.57 12.98
CA LYS A 563 6.83 -26.16 12.78
C LYS A 563 7.57 -27.03 11.76
N ALA A 564 7.31 -28.32 11.74
CA ALA A 564 7.92 -29.23 10.76
C ALA A 564 7.38 -28.98 9.35
N THR A 565 6.08 -28.69 9.22
CA THR A 565 5.45 -28.34 7.94
C THR A 565 5.96 -26.99 7.42
N GLU A 566 6.09 -26.00 8.31
CA GLU A 566 6.69 -24.70 7.98
C GLU A 566 8.12 -24.86 7.45
N ALA A 567 8.95 -25.66 8.11
CA ALA A 567 10.33 -25.92 7.68
C ALA A 567 10.39 -26.61 6.31
N ARG A 568 9.56 -27.63 6.06
CA ARG A 568 9.48 -28.29 4.73
C ARG A 568 9.08 -27.32 3.62
N ALA A 569 8.13 -26.43 3.90
CA ALA A 569 7.67 -25.41 2.96
C ALA A 569 8.77 -24.39 2.66
N ASP A 570 9.52 -23.94 3.68
CA ASP A 570 10.65 -23.02 3.51
C ASP A 570 11.77 -23.66 2.70
N GLU A 571 12.08 -24.96 2.90
CA GLU A 571 13.04 -25.70 2.07
C GLU A 571 12.58 -25.77 0.60
N LYS A 572 11.31 -26.03 0.35
CA LYS A 572 10.75 -26.03 -1.00
C LYS A 572 10.84 -24.66 -1.66
N ILE A 573 10.50 -23.58 -0.95
CA ILE A 573 10.66 -22.20 -1.43
C ILE A 573 12.12 -21.90 -1.79
N ASN A 574 13.08 -22.30 -0.94
CA ASN A 574 14.49 -22.09 -1.20
C ASN A 574 14.97 -22.86 -2.44
N ARG A 575 14.46 -24.07 -2.67
CA ARG A 575 14.73 -24.84 -3.91
C ARG A 575 14.17 -24.12 -5.14
N ILE A 576 12.94 -23.63 -5.08
CA ILE A 576 12.33 -22.84 -6.15
C ILE A 576 13.15 -21.57 -6.44
N ALA A 577 13.57 -20.85 -5.41
CA ALA A 577 14.38 -19.66 -5.55
C ALA A 577 15.71 -19.95 -6.27
N LYS A 578 16.32 -21.12 -6.01
CA LYS A 578 17.53 -21.57 -6.69
C LYS A 578 17.26 -21.93 -8.16
N GLU A 579 16.16 -22.63 -8.46
CA GLU A 579 15.77 -22.99 -9.82
C GLU A 579 15.52 -21.75 -10.70
N PHE A 580 14.93 -20.70 -10.13
CA PHE A 580 14.70 -19.42 -10.82
C PHE A 580 15.92 -18.47 -10.82
N GLY A 581 17.06 -18.88 -10.20
CA GLY A 581 18.26 -18.04 -10.13
C GLY A 581 18.11 -16.76 -9.30
N ILE A 582 17.25 -16.79 -8.28
CA ILE A 582 16.90 -15.63 -7.43
C ILE A 582 17.36 -15.79 -5.98
N THR A 583 18.34 -16.67 -5.74
CA THR A 583 19.03 -16.75 -4.44
C THR A 583 19.90 -15.52 -4.25
N LYS A 584 19.90 -14.95 -3.02
CA LYS A 584 20.78 -13.84 -2.61
C LYS A 584 22.23 -14.29 -2.56
#